data_4ba4cb791de5c92c22f911f104c03d64
#
_entry.id   4ba4cb791de5c92c22f911f104c03d64
#
_cell.length_a   1.000
_cell.length_b   1.000
_cell.length_c   1.000
_cell.angle_alpha   90.00
_cell.angle_beta   90.00
_cell.angle_gamma   90.00
#
_symmetry.space_group_name_H-M   'P 1'
#
loop_
_entity.id
_entity.type
_entity.pdbx_description
1 polymer ?
#
loop_
_entity_poly.entity_id
_entity_poly.type
_entity_poly.pdbx_seq_one_letter_code
_entity_poly.pdbx_strand_id
1 'polypeptide(L)'
;MDTIKDDTALGREPVPPGAVCSCITDCAEMLKVLADPNRLTVVRALNHGPANVGDLSKATGLPAQRISHHLGIMRLAGLVTCERDGRTVVYRIHRDIACEAGLDLGCCRITFRHFGS
;
A
#
# COMPACT_ATOMS: atom_id res chain seq x y z
N MET A 1 -2.61 -24.99 21.14
CA MET A 1 -3.09 -24.74 21.27
C MET A 1 -3.37 -23.79 21.78
N ASP A 2 -3.24 -23.43 22.03
CA ASP A 2 -3.44 -22.53 22.66
C ASP A 2 -3.00 -21.30 22.23
N THR A 3 -2.47 -21.06 21.06
CA THR A 3 -2.01 -19.86 20.48
C THR A 3 -3.03 -18.77 20.57
N ILE A 4 -4.27 -19.11 20.31
CA ILE A 4 -5.32 -18.12 20.38
C ILE A 4 -5.55 -17.66 21.79
N LYS A 5 -5.36 -18.56 22.71
CA LYS A 5 -5.48 -18.15 24.08
C LYS A 5 -4.40 -17.19 24.47
N ASP A 6 -3.26 -17.28 23.80
CA ASP A 6 -2.19 -16.38 24.09
C ASP A 6 -2.57 -14.96 23.82
N ASP A 7 -3.39 -14.71 22.82
CA ASP A 7 -3.84 -13.36 22.56
C ASP A 7 -4.61 -12.82 23.74
N THR A 8 -5.45 -13.64 24.32
CA THR A 8 -6.18 -13.22 25.49
C THR A 8 -5.24 -13.03 26.65
N ALA A 9 -4.23 -13.89 26.73
CA ALA A 9 -3.26 -13.78 27.80
C ALA A 9 -2.48 -12.48 27.72
N LEU A 10 -2.41 -11.86 26.56
CA LEU A 10 -1.75 -10.59 26.42
C LEU A 10 -2.59 -9.43 26.93
N GLY A 11 -3.72 -9.70 27.51
CA GLY A 11 -4.52 -8.67 28.11
C GLY A 11 -5.49 -8.02 27.18
N ARG A 12 -5.62 -8.50 25.97
CA ARG A 12 -6.60 -7.94 25.08
C ARG A 12 -7.97 -8.42 25.41
N GLU A 13 -8.91 -7.53 25.29
CA GLU A 13 -10.28 -7.93 25.45
C GLU A 13 -10.75 -8.67 24.23
N PRO A 14 -11.59 -9.69 24.40
CA PRO A 14 -12.15 -10.37 23.25
C PRO A 14 -12.96 -9.40 22.41
N VAL A 15 -12.87 -9.57 21.11
CA VAL A 15 -13.62 -8.74 20.19
C VAL A 15 -15.08 -9.17 20.24
N PRO A 16 -16.00 -8.27 20.53
CA PRO A 16 -17.41 -8.63 20.58
C PRO A 16 -17.93 -8.97 19.17
N PRO A 17 -18.97 -9.79 19.10
CA PRO A 17 -19.57 -10.10 17.80
C PRO A 17 -20.02 -8.82 17.11
N GLY A 18 -19.74 -8.73 15.83
CA GLY A 18 -20.13 -7.58 15.04
C GLY A 18 -19.22 -6.38 15.18
N ALA A 19 -18.14 -6.50 15.95
CA ALA A 19 -17.21 -5.41 16.10
C ALA A 19 -16.21 -5.29 14.94
N VAL A 20 -16.21 -6.26 14.03
CA VAL A 20 -15.34 -6.19 12.88
C VAL A 20 -15.88 -5.11 11.96
N CYS A 21 -15.12 -4.05 11.77
CA CYS A 21 -15.57 -2.96 10.92
C CYS A 21 -15.42 -3.33 9.46
N SER A 22 -16.21 -2.69 8.61
CA SER A 22 -16.16 -2.97 7.19
C SER A 22 -14.79 -2.63 6.60
N CYS A 23 -14.05 -1.76 7.26
CA CYS A 23 -12.74 -1.38 6.75
C CYS A 23 -11.73 -2.55 6.79
N ILE A 24 -11.99 -3.56 7.61
CA ILE A 24 -11.13 -4.75 7.64
C ILE A 24 -11.11 -5.42 6.28
N THR A 25 -12.27 -5.57 5.65
CA THR A 25 -12.33 -6.17 4.33
C THR A 25 -11.58 -5.33 3.31
N ASP A 26 -11.78 -4.02 3.37
CA ASP A 26 -11.09 -3.12 2.47
C ASP A 26 -9.59 -3.16 2.69
N CYS A 27 -9.17 -3.18 3.94
CA CYS A 27 -7.74 -3.29 4.26
C CYS A 27 -7.17 -4.59 3.73
N ALA A 28 -7.90 -5.69 3.89
CA ALA A 28 -7.43 -6.98 3.40
C ALA A 28 -7.28 -6.99 1.88
N GLU A 29 -8.20 -6.35 1.17
CA GLU A 29 -8.10 -6.25 -0.28
C GLU A 29 -6.88 -5.44 -0.70
N MET A 30 -6.64 -4.34 -0.03
CA MET A 30 -5.46 -3.53 -0.30
C MET A 30 -4.18 -4.32 -0.01
N LEU A 31 -4.16 -5.05 1.09
CA LEU A 31 -2.99 -5.85 1.45
C LEU A 31 -2.73 -6.95 0.43
N LYS A 32 -3.78 -7.54 -0.12
CA LYS A 32 -3.62 -8.53 -1.18
C LYS A 32 -2.94 -7.93 -2.41
N VAL A 33 -3.35 -6.73 -2.76
CA VAL A 33 -2.75 -6.05 -3.91
C VAL A 33 -1.30 -5.72 -3.62
N LEU A 34 -1.00 -5.34 -2.40
CA LEU A 34 0.37 -5.02 -2.00
C LEU A 34 1.26 -6.23 -1.80
N ALA A 35 0.67 -7.42 -1.72
CA ALA A 35 1.44 -8.63 -1.47
C ALA A 35 2.13 -9.13 -2.74
N ASP A 36 2.96 -8.28 -3.30
CA ASP A 36 3.70 -8.54 -4.52
C ASP A 36 4.97 -7.69 -4.44
N PRO A 37 6.15 -8.28 -4.58
CA PRO A 37 7.38 -7.52 -4.41
C PRO A 37 7.52 -6.35 -5.36
N ASN A 38 7.04 -6.50 -6.59
CA ASN A 38 7.14 -5.41 -7.54
C ASN A 38 6.22 -4.26 -7.16
N ARG A 39 5.01 -4.58 -6.71
CA ARG A 39 4.09 -3.53 -6.30
C ARG A 39 4.57 -2.82 -5.05
N LEU A 40 5.11 -3.56 -4.09
CA LEU A 40 5.69 -2.92 -2.92
C LEU A 40 6.83 -2.00 -3.29
N THR A 41 7.65 -2.41 -4.25
CA THR A 41 8.76 -1.60 -4.72
C THR A 41 8.25 -0.30 -5.33
N VAL A 42 7.22 -0.38 -6.14
CA VAL A 42 6.65 0.81 -6.79
C VAL A 42 6.02 1.74 -5.74
N VAL A 43 5.27 1.18 -4.80
CA VAL A 43 4.63 1.98 -3.76
C VAL A 43 5.69 2.66 -2.90
N ARG A 44 6.74 1.95 -2.57
CA ARG A 44 7.81 2.53 -1.79
C ARG A 44 8.46 3.71 -2.53
N ALA A 45 8.63 3.57 -3.83
CA ALA A 45 9.17 4.67 -4.63
C ALA A 45 8.20 5.86 -4.63
N LEU A 46 6.91 5.59 -4.77
CA LEU A 46 5.90 6.65 -4.75
C LEU A 46 5.78 7.32 -3.39
N ASN A 47 6.22 6.65 -2.35
CA ASN A 47 6.19 7.24 -1.02
C ASN A 47 7.14 8.44 -0.92
N HIS A 48 8.10 8.53 -1.83
CA HIS A 48 9.00 9.68 -1.87
C HIS A 48 8.38 10.87 -2.60
N GLY A 49 7.30 10.66 -3.31
CA GLY A 49 6.63 11.74 -4.02
C GLY A 49 6.01 11.25 -5.31
N PRO A 50 5.19 12.09 -5.93
CA PRO A 50 4.56 11.73 -7.20
C PRO A 50 5.61 11.45 -8.28
N ALA A 51 5.27 10.56 -9.20
CA ALA A 51 6.21 10.18 -10.25
C ALA A 51 5.45 9.62 -11.45
N ASN A 52 6.04 9.75 -12.62
CA ASN A 52 5.50 9.13 -13.82
C ASN A 52 6.13 7.76 -13.99
N VAL A 53 5.65 7.01 -14.99
CA VAL A 53 6.14 5.65 -15.23
C VAL A 53 7.63 5.64 -15.53
N GLY A 54 8.10 6.62 -16.29
CA GLY A 54 9.53 6.69 -16.61
C GLY A 54 10.39 6.87 -15.38
N ASP A 55 9.98 7.77 -14.50
CA ASP A 55 10.69 7.99 -13.24
C ASP A 55 10.69 6.74 -12.38
N LEU A 56 9.54 6.08 -12.32
CA LEU A 56 9.44 4.85 -11.53
C LEU A 56 10.29 3.73 -12.11
N SER A 57 10.37 3.66 -13.43
CA SER A 57 11.21 2.67 -14.07
C SER A 57 12.68 2.88 -13.69
N LYS A 58 13.11 4.13 -13.69
CA LYS A 58 14.49 4.44 -13.29
C LYS A 58 14.75 4.15 -11.84
N ALA A 59 13.79 4.49 -10.99
CA ALA A 59 13.97 4.33 -9.54
C ALA A 59 13.94 2.87 -9.12
N THR A 60 13.14 2.05 -9.79
CA THR A 60 12.93 0.67 -9.36
C THR A 60 13.70 -0.35 -10.19
N GLY A 61 14.12 0.03 -11.37
CA GLY A 61 14.74 -0.92 -12.28
C GLY A 61 13.78 -1.82 -13.02
N LEU A 62 12.47 -1.62 -12.82
CA LEU A 62 11.47 -2.45 -13.48
C LEU A 62 11.11 -1.87 -14.84
N PRO A 63 10.75 -2.73 -15.79
CA PRO A 63 10.34 -2.25 -17.12
C PRO A 63 9.07 -1.41 -17.03
N ALA A 64 9.01 -0.36 -17.86
CA ALA A 64 7.89 0.56 -17.85
C ALA A 64 6.54 -0.14 -18.06
N GLN A 65 6.50 -1.11 -18.95
CA GLN A 65 5.28 -1.86 -19.20
C GLN A 65 4.76 -2.57 -17.96
N ARG A 66 5.68 -3.16 -17.22
CA ARG A 66 5.32 -3.86 -16.00
C ARG A 66 4.81 -2.89 -14.94
N ILE A 67 5.47 -1.75 -14.84
CA ILE A 67 5.05 -0.71 -13.90
C ILE A 67 3.65 -0.21 -14.24
N SER A 68 3.37 0.05 -15.51
CA SER A 68 2.04 0.48 -15.93
C SER A 68 0.98 -0.53 -15.54
N HIS A 69 1.28 -1.81 -15.72
CA HIS A 69 0.35 -2.87 -15.37
C HIS A 69 0.06 -2.86 -13.86
N HIS A 70 1.11 -2.77 -13.06
CA HIS A 70 0.96 -2.76 -11.60
C HIS A 70 0.24 -1.49 -11.12
N LEU A 71 0.54 -0.36 -11.72
CA LEU A 71 -0.13 0.88 -11.36
C LEU A 71 -1.63 0.81 -11.66
N GLY A 72 -1.99 0.17 -12.77
CA GLY A 72 -3.40 -0.03 -13.11
C GLY A 72 -4.13 -0.83 -12.05
N ILE A 73 -3.52 -1.91 -11.60
CA ILE A 73 -4.10 -2.75 -10.56
C ILE A 73 -4.24 -1.97 -9.26
N MET A 74 -3.20 -1.24 -8.89
CA MET A 74 -3.22 -0.47 -7.64
C MET A 74 -4.20 0.68 -7.70
N ARG A 75 -4.38 1.27 -8.87
CA ARG A 75 -5.35 2.35 -9.01
C ARG A 75 -6.77 1.84 -8.82
N LEU A 76 -7.07 0.68 -9.39
CA LEU A 76 -8.40 0.08 -9.21
C LEU A 76 -8.66 -0.28 -7.75
N ALA A 77 -7.63 -0.59 -7.02
CA ALA A 77 -7.75 -0.93 -5.60
C ALA A 77 -7.80 0.31 -4.70
N GLY A 78 -7.65 1.49 -5.26
CA GLY A 78 -7.68 2.71 -4.47
C GLY A 78 -6.39 3.05 -3.76
N LEU A 79 -5.30 2.40 -4.15
CA LEU A 79 -4.00 2.66 -3.51
C LEU A 79 -3.28 3.86 -4.11
N VAL A 80 -3.47 4.09 -5.39
CA VAL A 80 -2.83 5.20 -6.08
C VAL A 80 -3.84 5.96 -6.91
N THR A 81 -3.52 7.21 -7.18
CA THR A 81 -4.29 8.03 -8.10
C THR A 81 -3.34 8.54 -9.17
N CYS A 82 -3.90 9.03 -10.25
CA CYS A 82 -3.09 9.62 -11.30
C CYS A 82 -3.77 10.85 -11.86
N GLU A 83 -2.96 11.72 -12.41
CA GLU A 83 -3.51 12.88 -13.09
C GLU A 83 -2.57 13.24 -14.22
N ARG A 84 -3.14 13.82 -15.25
CA ARG A 84 -2.37 14.20 -16.42
C ARG A 84 -1.69 15.53 -16.19
N ASP A 85 -0.41 15.56 -16.52
CA ASP A 85 0.38 16.78 -16.44
C ASP A 85 1.03 16.93 -17.81
N GLY A 86 0.37 17.70 -18.69
CA GLY A 86 0.82 17.81 -20.05
C GLY A 86 0.68 16.50 -20.80
N ARG A 87 1.78 15.96 -21.28
CA ARG A 87 1.78 14.69 -22.00
C ARG A 87 2.09 13.52 -21.08
N THR A 88 2.34 13.82 -19.80
CA THR A 88 2.76 12.82 -18.85
C THR A 88 1.64 12.53 -17.90
N VAL A 89 1.57 11.31 -17.43
CA VAL A 89 0.63 10.92 -16.37
C VAL A 89 1.44 10.72 -15.11
N VAL A 90 1.09 11.48 -14.08
CA VAL A 90 1.79 11.44 -12.80
C VAL A 90 0.96 10.63 -11.82
N TYR A 91 1.59 9.67 -11.17
CA TYR A 91 0.96 8.82 -10.18
C TYR A 91 1.39 9.22 -8.79
N ARG A 92 0.51 9.04 -7.83
CA ARG A 92 0.81 9.30 -6.42
C ARG A 92 0.01 8.36 -5.56
N ILE A 93 0.47 8.15 -4.34
CA ILE A 93 -0.29 7.38 -3.38
C ILE A 93 -1.57 8.14 -3.08
N HIS A 94 -2.68 7.43 -2.98
CA HIS A 94 -3.96 8.06 -2.70
C HIS A 94 -3.84 8.87 -1.42
N ARG A 95 -4.34 10.11 -1.46
CA ARG A 95 -4.14 11.04 -0.35
C ARG A 95 -4.73 10.55 0.96
N ASP A 96 -5.79 9.74 0.90
CA ASP A 96 -6.43 9.23 2.11
C ASP A 96 -5.60 8.18 2.81
N ILE A 97 -4.65 7.57 2.13
CA ILE A 97 -3.82 6.54 2.73
C ILE A 97 -2.35 6.93 2.77
N ALA A 98 -2.00 8.06 2.20
CA ALA A 98 -0.61 8.51 2.23
C ALA A 98 -0.23 8.95 3.63
N CYS A 99 0.92 8.51 4.10
CA CYS A 99 1.46 9.01 5.35
C CYS A 99 2.97 9.10 5.22
N GLU A 100 3.59 9.69 6.22
CA GLU A 100 4.98 10.13 6.09
C GLU A 100 5.96 9.03 5.70
N ALA A 101 5.84 7.87 6.27
CA ALA A 101 6.80 6.81 6.04
C ALA A 101 6.15 5.54 5.53
N GLY A 102 4.98 5.64 4.93
CA GLY A 102 4.30 4.44 4.46
C GLY A 102 2.86 4.69 4.10
N LEU A 103 2.00 3.76 4.46
CA LEU A 103 0.59 3.81 4.10
C LEU A 103 -0.26 3.59 5.35
N ASP A 104 -1.29 4.39 5.49
CA ASP A 104 -2.26 4.22 6.55
C ASP A 104 -3.56 3.71 5.90
N LEU A 105 -3.83 2.43 6.09
CA LEU A 105 -4.97 1.78 5.44
C LEU A 105 -6.24 1.87 6.28
N GLY A 106 -6.19 2.59 7.39
CA GLY A 106 -7.34 2.74 8.26
C GLY A 106 -7.23 1.83 9.47
N CYS A 107 -7.40 0.54 9.26
CA CYS A 107 -7.29 -0.42 10.34
C CYS A 107 -5.86 -0.80 10.67
N CYS A 108 -4.97 -0.58 9.75
CA CYS A 108 -3.56 -0.92 9.94
C CYS A 108 -2.69 0.05 9.17
N ARG A 109 -1.42 0.02 9.45
CA ARG A 109 -0.46 0.92 8.84
C ARG A 109 0.75 0.14 8.40
N ILE A 110 1.25 0.46 7.20
CA ILE A 110 2.48 -0.13 6.69
C ILE A 110 3.55 0.94 6.73
N THR A 111 4.65 0.64 7.38
CA THR A 111 5.75 1.59 7.47
C THR A 111 6.95 1.02 6.72
N PHE A 112 7.53 1.82 5.84
CA PHE A 112 8.72 1.41 5.12
C PHE A 112 9.94 1.80 5.92
N ARG A 113 10.84 0.85 6.09
CA ARG A 113 12.07 1.11 6.79
C ARG A 113 13.15 1.49 5.81
N HIS A 114 14.08 2.25 6.31
CA HIS A 114 15.25 2.62 5.54
C HIS A 114 16.33 1.60 5.83
N PHE A 115 16.73 0.87 4.83
CA PHE A 115 17.77 -0.11 5.02
C PHE A 115 19.01 0.28 4.26
N GLY A 116 20.13 0.22 4.96
CA GLY A 116 21.42 0.20 4.33
C GLY A 116 21.73 1.28 3.35
N SER A 117 21.16 2.40 3.46
CA SER A 117 21.56 3.34 2.48
C SER A 117 22.13 4.51 3.01
#